data_e4d4bb69adbdb04a9bde904c0b1926c5
#
_entry.id   e4d4bb69adbdb04a9bde904c0b1926c5
#
_cell.length_a   1.000
_cell.length_b   1.000
_cell.length_c   1.000
_cell.angle_alpha   90.00
_cell.angle_beta   90.00
_cell.angle_gamma   90.00
#
_symmetry.space_group_name_H-M   'P 1'
#
loop_
_entity.id
_entity.type
_entity.pdbx_description
1 polymer ?
#
loop_
_entity_poly.entity_id
_entity_poly.type
_entity_poly.pdbx_seq_one_letter_code
_entity_poly.pdbx_strand_id
1 'polypeptide(L)'
;MEAEQLHRGRLIDHVHLIARDIEATKRFYVAALGALGRKIEGEGDGYFCSDELFVSTNAMASTGPTHVHLAFQAPDRATVDRFYTAALAAGGKDHGKPGVREQYHAGYYGAFVIDPDGNNIEAVFHGPAQRSAESVVVTF
;
A
#
# COMPACT_ATOMS: atom_id res chain seq x y z
N MET A 1 2.08 -1.71 -21.85
CA MET A 1 3.48 -1.23 -21.84
C MET A 1 4.22 -1.96 -20.74
N GLU A 2 5.29 -2.60 -21.10
CA GLU A 2 6.12 -3.28 -20.12
C GLU A 2 7.08 -2.28 -19.49
N ALA A 3 7.28 -2.40 -18.20
CA ALA A 3 8.22 -1.55 -17.49
C ALA A 3 9.65 -1.99 -17.77
N GLU A 4 10.54 -1.04 -17.96
CA GLU A 4 11.98 -1.32 -18.14
C GLU A 4 12.68 -1.57 -16.81
N GLN A 5 12.12 -1.06 -15.71
CA GLN A 5 12.61 -1.24 -14.36
C GLN A 5 11.46 -1.49 -13.42
N LEU A 6 11.68 -2.37 -12.45
CA LEU A 6 10.72 -2.67 -11.39
C LEU A 6 11.42 -2.55 -10.03
N HIS A 7 10.76 -1.88 -9.09
CA HIS A 7 11.20 -1.84 -7.70
C HIS A 7 10.51 -2.95 -6.92
N ARG A 8 11.32 -3.75 -6.21
CA ARG A 8 10.83 -4.93 -5.48
C ARG A 8 11.39 -4.94 -4.07
N GLY A 9 10.68 -5.59 -3.17
CA GLY A 9 11.17 -5.85 -1.83
C GLY A 9 12.24 -6.94 -1.82
N ARG A 10 12.92 -7.09 -0.69
CA ARG A 10 13.99 -8.09 -0.57
C ARG A 10 13.45 -9.52 -0.51
N LEU A 11 12.27 -9.72 0.07
CA LEU A 11 11.64 -11.03 0.18
C LEU A 11 10.48 -11.16 -0.80
N ILE A 12 9.64 -10.14 -0.89
CA ILE A 12 8.40 -10.18 -1.66
C ILE A 12 8.64 -9.53 -3.03
N ASP A 13 8.41 -10.27 -4.11
CA ASP A 13 8.45 -9.72 -5.47
C ASP A 13 7.21 -8.88 -5.74
N HIS A 14 6.05 -9.48 -5.56
CA HIS A 14 4.78 -8.72 -5.70
C HIS A 14 3.69 -9.36 -4.86
N VAL A 15 2.68 -8.56 -4.54
CA VAL A 15 1.45 -8.99 -3.87
C VAL A 15 0.29 -8.69 -4.80
N HIS A 16 -0.57 -9.67 -5.02
CA HIS A 16 -1.74 -9.52 -5.87
C HIS A 16 -2.99 -9.46 -5.00
N LEU A 17 -3.67 -8.33 -5.00
CA LEU A 17 -4.96 -8.16 -4.35
C LEU A 17 -6.09 -8.30 -5.36
N ILE A 18 -7.15 -8.96 -4.97
CA ILE A 18 -8.36 -9.08 -5.79
C ILE A 18 -9.39 -8.11 -5.24
N ALA A 19 -9.84 -7.20 -6.09
CA ALA A 19 -10.81 -6.18 -5.75
C ALA A 19 -12.20 -6.57 -6.24
N ARG A 20 -13.20 -6.18 -5.49
CA ARG A 20 -14.59 -6.37 -5.86
C ARG A 20 -15.03 -5.33 -6.90
N ASP A 21 -14.63 -4.08 -6.67
CA ASP A 21 -14.90 -2.94 -7.54
C ASP A 21 -13.57 -2.21 -7.80
N ILE A 22 -12.99 -2.43 -8.98
CA ILE A 22 -11.67 -1.90 -9.28
C ILE A 22 -11.62 -0.37 -9.26
N GLU A 23 -12.69 0.30 -9.66
CA GLU A 23 -12.72 1.77 -9.66
C GLU A 23 -12.71 2.34 -8.24
N ALA A 24 -13.48 1.75 -7.34
CA ALA A 24 -13.48 2.17 -5.93
C ALA A 24 -12.14 1.89 -5.28
N THR A 25 -11.57 0.72 -5.51
CA THR A 25 -10.29 0.31 -4.94
C THR A 25 -9.15 1.14 -5.52
N LYS A 26 -9.17 1.42 -6.81
CA LYS A 26 -8.18 2.28 -7.46
C LYS A 26 -8.21 3.69 -6.88
N ARG A 27 -9.38 4.27 -6.69
CA ARG A 27 -9.53 5.60 -6.09
C ARG A 27 -8.88 5.64 -4.70
N PHE A 28 -9.10 4.60 -3.90
CA PHE A 28 -8.49 4.48 -2.59
C PHE A 28 -6.96 4.43 -2.68
N TYR A 29 -6.41 3.55 -3.52
CA TYR A 29 -4.96 3.36 -3.59
C TYR A 29 -4.24 4.52 -4.29
N VAL A 30 -4.86 5.19 -5.25
CA VAL A 30 -4.30 6.42 -5.83
C VAL A 30 -4.07 7.46 -4.74
N ALA A 31 -5.05 7.63 -3.85
CA ALA A 31 -4.95 8.60 -2.76
C ALA A 31 -3.96 8.15 -1.69
N ALA A 32 -4.06 6.91 -1.23
CA ALA A 32 -3.22 6.38 -0.15
C ALA A 32 -1.74 6.30 -0.57
N LEU A 33 -1.48 5.74 -1.74
CA LEU A 33 -0.12 5.63 -2.27
C LEU A 33 0.44 7.00 -2.68
N GLY A 34 -0.41 7.87 -3.21
CA GLY A 34 -0.02 9.25 -3.54
C GLY A 34 0.49 10.00 -2.31
N ALA A 35 -0.17 9.82 -1.16
CA ALA A 35 0.28 10.41 0.11
C ALA A 35 1.64 9.87 0.56
N LEU A 36 1.98 8.64 0.17
CA LEU A 36 3.28 8.02 0.45
C LEU A 36 4.35 8.39 -0.60
N GLY A 37 4.00 9.22 -1.57
CA GLY A 37 4.92 9.60 -2.66
C GLY A 37 5.02 8.53 -3.75
N ARG A 38 4.08 7.62 -3.82
CA ARG A 38 4.05 6.57 -4.85
C ARG A 38 2.95 6.87 -5.87
N LYS A 39 3.14 6.40 -7.08
CA LYS A 39 2.19 6.60 -8.17
C LYS A 39 1.76 5.26 -8.76
N ILE A 40 0.64 5.28 -9.45
CA ILE A 40 0.23 4.13 -10.25
C ILE A 40 1.11 4.10 -11.49
N GLU A 41 1.87 3.04 -11.67
CA GLU A 41 2.85 2.91 -12.76
C GLU A 41 2.28 2.19 -13.96
N GLY A 42 1.30 1.34 -13.74
CA GLY A 42 0.63 0.62 -14.81
C GLY A 42 -0.85 0.46 -14.51
N GLU A 43 -1.66 0.58 -15.55
CA GLU A 43 -3.10 0.35 -15.41
C GLU A 43 -3.70 -0.06 -16.75
N GLY A 44 -4.80 -0.75 -16.67
CA GLY A 44 -5.56 -1.18 -17.85
C GLY A 44 -6.96 -1.56 -17.42
N ASP A 45 -7.65 -2.29 -18.30
CA ASP A 45 -9.00 -2.75 -18.01
C ASP A 45 -8.96 -3.78 -16.89
N GLY A 46 -9.56 -3.44 -15.75
CA GLY A 46 -9.68 -4.34 -14.60
C GLY A 46 -8.42 -4.52 -13.76
N TYR A 47 -7.40 -3.68 -13.93
CA TYR A 47 -6.22 -3.77 -13.08
C TYR A 47 -5.45 -2.45 -12.95
N PHE A 48 -4.62 -2.37 -11.92
CA PHE A 48 -3.58 -1.34 -11.77
C PHE A 48 -2.44 -1.90 -10.92
N CYS A 49 -1.28 -1.25 -10.99
CA CYS A 49 -0.14 -1.63 -10.17
C CYS A 49 0.72 -0.44 -9.76
N SER A 50 1.42 -0.62 -8.66
CA SER A 50 2.39 0.33 -8.13
C SER A 50 3.46 -0.46 -7.40
N ASP A 51 4.71 -0.37 -7.84
CA ASP A 51 5.83 -1.15 -7.31
C ASP A 51 5.44 -2.63 -7.15
N GLU A 52 5.51 -3.20 -5.94
CA GLU A 52 5.21 -4.60 -5.68
C GLU A 52 3.70 -4.90 -5.58
N LEU A 53 2.85 -3.88 -5.61
CA LEU A 53 1.43 -4.07 -5.46
C LEU A 53 0.74 -4.20 -6.81
N PHE A 54 0.03 -5.30 -7.04
CA PHE A 54 -0.80 -5.53 -8.22
C PHE A 54 -2.24 -5.76 -7.76
N VAL A 55 -3.18 -5.02 -8.33
CA VAL A 55 -4.60 -5.12 -7.96
C VAL A 55 -5.42 -5.38 -9.21
N SER A 56 -6.32 -6.34 -9.15
CA SER A 56 -7.21 -6.65 -10.27
C SER A 56 -8.56 -7.18 -9.80
N THR A 57 -9.52 -7.18 -10.74
CA THR A 57 -10.79 -7.88 -10.57
C THR A 57 -10.76 -9.25 -11.23
N ASN A 58 -9.57 -9.79 -11.50
CA ASN A 58 -9.40 -10.95 -12.35
C ASN A 58 -10.16 -12.16 -11.85
N ALA A 59 -11.07 -12.66 -12.68
CA ALA A 59 -11.87 -13.86 -12.42
C ALA A 59 -11.02 -15.14 -12.35
N MET A 60 -9.77 -15.11 -12.76
CA MET A 60 -8.86 -16.26 -12.60
C MET A 60 -8.48 -16.49 -11.14
N ALA A 61 -8.62 -15.49 -10.30
CA ALA A 61 -8.53 -15.69 -8.87
C ALA A 61 -9.88 -16.22 -8.40
N SER A 62 -9.95 -17.46 -8.05
CA SER A 62 -11.17 -18.21 -7.84
C SER A 62 -11.91 -17.89 -6.54
N THR A 63 -11.45 -16.97 -5.72
CA THR A 63 -11.89 -16.86 -4.32
C THR A 63 -12.50 -15.52 -3.91
N GLY A 64 -12.75 -14.60 -4.85
CA GLY A 64 -13.29 -13.28 -4.53
C GLY A 64 -12.24 -12.34 -3.90
N PRO A 65 -12.68 -11.24 -3.27
CA PRO A 65 -11.75 -10.26 -2.71
C PRO A 65 -10.81 -10.85 -1.67
N THR A 66 -9.56 -10.39 -1.69
CA THR A 66 -8.56 -10.78 -0.70
C THR A 66 -8.79 -10.08 0.62
N HIS A 67 -8.36 -10.74 1.71
CA HIS A 67 -8.30 -10.15 3.04
C HIS A 67 -6.88 -10.30 3.56
N VAL A 68 -6.16 -9.18 3.64
CA VAL A 68 -4.77 -9.17 4.09
C VAL A 68 -4.52 -7.95 4.99
N HIS A 69 -3.43 -8.01 5.73
CA HIS A 69 -2.84 -6.84 6.38
C HIS A 69 -1.55 -6.51 5.63
N LEU A 70 -1.48 -5.32 5.04
CA LEU A 70 -0.30 -4.81 4.36
C LEU A 70 0.16 -3.52 5.02
N ALA A 71 1.45 -3.42 5.29
CA ALA A 71 2.06 -2.20 5.80
C ALA A 71 2.97 -1.60 4.73
N PHE A 72 2.72 -0.34 4.40
CA PHE A 72 3.56 0.43 3.50
C PHE A 72 4.54 1.27 4.30
N GLN A 73 5.75 1.42 3.79
CA GLN A 73 6.78 2.19 4.43
C GLN A 73 6.55 3.68 4.25
N ALA A 74 6.76 4.45 5.32
CA ALA A 74 6.73 5.90 5.27
C ALA A 74 8.06 6.45 5.80
N PRO A 75 8.59 7.53 5.20
CA PRO A 75 9.89 8.07 5.61
C PRO A 75 9.84 8.91 6.88
N ASP A 76 8.65 9.34 7.32
CA ASP A 76 8.50 10.18 8.49
C ASP A 76 7.05 10.13 9.02
N ARG A 77 6.84 10.71 10.20
CA ARG A 77 5.51 10.74 10.83
C ARG A 77 4.50 11.55 10.03
N ALA A 78 4.93 12.66 9.45
CA ALA A 78 4.04 13.52 8.65
C ALA A 78 3.46 12.76 7.45
N THR A 79 4.23 11.88 6.84
CA THR A 79 3.78 11.04 5.72
C THR A 79 2.74 10.02 6.19
N VAL A 80 2.93 9.43 7.36
CA VAL A 80 1.92 8.53 7.96
C VAL A 80 0.60 9.29 8.19
N ASP A 81 0.67 10.52 8.71
CA ASP A 81 -0.51 11.35 8.94
C ASP A 81 -1.24 11.66 7.64
N ARG A 82 -0.49 12.02 6.59
CA ARG A 82 -1.07 12.30 5.26
C ARG A 82 -1.72 11.07 4.64
N PHE A 83 -1.08 9.90 4.77
CA PHE A 83 -1.66 8.64 4.34
C PHE A 83 -3.03 8.42 4.97
N TYR A 84 -3.11 8.57 6.28
CA TYR A 84 -4.35 8.34 7.02
C TYR A 84 -5.47 9.26 6.53
N THR A 85 -5.17 10.57 6.44
CA THR A 85 -6.15 11.56 5.99
C THR A 85 -6.61 11.29 4.56
N ALA A 86 -5.68 11.02 3.64
CA ALA A 86 -5.97 10.76 2.23
C ALA A 86 -6.78 9.48 2.04
N ALA A 87 -6.41 8.42 2.76
CA ALA A 87 -7.08 7.12 2.66
C ALA A 87 -8.53 7.21 3.17
N LEU A 88 -8.77 7.90 4.28
CA LEU A 88 -10.13 8.11 4.78
C LEU A 88 -10.97 8.92 3.78
N ALA A 89 -10.40 9.99 3.22
CA ALA A 89 -11.11 10.83 2.24
C ALA A 89 -11.47 10.06 0.97
N ALA A 90 -10.73 9.01 0.64
CA ALA A 90 -10.92 8.23 -0.58
C ALA A 90 -11.70 6.92 -0.36
N GLY A 91 -12.47 6.83 0.72
CA GLY A 91 -13.38 5.70 0.94
C GLY A 91 -12.89 4.67 1.94
N GLY A 92 -11.74 4.88 2.56
CA GLY A 92 -11.25 4.01 3.62
C GLY A 92 -12.00 4.22 4.94
N LYS A 93 -11.86 3.27 5.83
CA LYS A 93 -12.44 3.34 7.17
C LYS A 93 -11.33 3.31 8.22
N ASP A 94 -11.48 4.12 9.27
CA ASP A 94 -10.53 4.15 10.38
C ASP A 94 -10.40 2.77 11.02
N HIS A 95 -9.15 2.34 11.22
CA HIS A 95 -8.82 1.13 11.96
C HIS A 95 -7.65 1.36 12.94
N GLY A 96 -7.24 2.60 13.10
CA GLY A 96 -6.19 3.00 14.03
C GLY A 96 -5.59 4.34 13.63
N LYS A 97 -5.86 5.38 14.41
CA LYS A 97 -5.36 6.73 14.13
C LYS A 97 -3.84 6.78 14.19
N PRO A 98 -3.21 7.74 13.49
CA PRO A 98 -1.76 7.92 13.58
C PRO A 98 -1.29 8.05 15.03
N GLY A 99 -0.26 7.32 15.39
CA GLY A 99 0.28 7.37 16.72
C GLY A 99 1.40 6.35 16.93
N VAL A 100 2.06 6.50 18.08
CA VAL A 100 3.13 5.62 18.49
C VAL A 100 2.56 4.29 18.99
N ARG A 101 3.20 3.19 18.60
CA ARG A 101 2.83 1.82 18.99
C ARG A 101 4.05 1.16 19.64
N GLU A 102 4.30 1.53 20.90
CA GLU A 102 5.44 1.02 21.65
C GLU A 102 5.43 -0.51 21.81
N GLN A 103 4.24 -1.14 21.74
CA GLN A 103 4.10 -2.59 21.82
C GLN A 103 4.80 -3.32 20.68
N TYR A 104 5.05 -2.64 19.55
CA TYR A 104 5.78 -3.24 18.44
C TYR A 104 7.28 -3.00 18.58
N HIS A 105 7.68 -1.78 18.77
CA HIS A 105 9.03 -1.36 19.20
C HIS A 105 9.04 0.13 19.50
N ALA A 106 10.10 0.59 20.15
CA ALA A 106 10.24 2.00 20.50
C ALA A 106 10.29 2.88 19.25
N GLY A 107 9.42 3.87 19.20
CA GLY A 107 9.36 4.80 18.07
C GLY A 107 8.55 4.32 16.87
N TYR A 108 7.95 3.14 16.92
CA TYR A 108 7.04 2.68 15.86
C TYR A 108 5.86 3.64 15.76
N TYR A 109 5.69 4.30 14.61
CA TYR A 109 4.61 5.24 14.37
C TYR A 109 3.80 4.77 13.17
N GLY A 110 2.54 4.45 13.39
CA GLY A 110 1.69 3.86 12.35
C GLY A 110 0.28 4.38 12.37
N ALA A 111 -0.41 4.16 11.25
CA ALA A 111 -1.84 4.40 11.09
C ALA A 111 -2.43 3.27 10.26
N PHE A 112 -3.68 2.93 10.55
CA PHE A 112 -4.36 1.78 9.96
C PHE A 112 -5.69 2.22 9.38
N VAL A 113 -5.97 1.80 8.14
CA VAL A 113 -7.20 2.11 7.42
C VAL A 113 -7.68 0.85 6.72
N ILE A 114 -8.98 0.57 6.78
CA ILE A 114 -9.58 -0.53 6.03
C ILE A 114 -9.89 -0.04 4.62
N ASP A 115 -9.42 -0.78 3.62
CA ASP A 115 -9.67 -0.45 2.22
C ASP A 115 -11.11 -0.84 1.80
N PRO A 116 -11.56 -0.51 0.58
CA PRO A 116 -12.92 -0.83 0.14
C PRO A 116 -13.27 -2.33 0.15
N ASP A 117 -12.29 -3.21 0.12
CA ASP A 117 -12.49 -4.66 0.11
C ASP A 117 -12.32 -5.31 1.48
N GLY A 118 -11.98 -4.53 2.52
CA GLY A 118 -11.83 -5.04 3.87
C GLY A 118 -10.41 -5.37 4.27
N ASN A 119 -9.40 -5.01 3.46
CA ASN A 119 -8.00 -5.21 3.82
C ASN A 119 -7.55 -4.17 4.84
N ASN A 120 -6.75 -4.59 5.81
CA ASN A 120 -6.14 -3.71 6.79
C ASN A 120 -4.85 -3.12 6.21
N ILE A 121 -4.88 -1.85 5.85
CA ILE A 121 -3.76 -1.16 5.21
C ILE A 121 -3.14 -0.20 6.20
N GLU A 122 -1.84 -0.33 6.36
CA GLU A 122 -1.07 0.43 7.33
C GLU A 122 -0.02 1.28 6.61
N ALA A 123 0.29 2.46 7.14
CA ALA A 123 1.54 3.15 6.84
C ALA A 123 2.36 3.19 8.13
N VAL A 124 3.64 2.86 8.03
CA VAL A 124 4.51 2.77 9.20
C VAL A 124 5.83 3.50 8.98
N PHE A 125 6.21 4.27 10.01
CA PHE A 125 7.54 4.86 10.16
C PHE A 125 8.19 4.27 11.41
N HIS A 126 9.32 3.60 11.22
CA HIS A 126 9.97 2.89 12.32
C HIS A 126 10.76 3.77 13.29
N GLY A 127 10.74 5.09 13.07
CA GLY A 127 11.56 6.01 13.85
C GLY A 127 12.95 6.17 13.21
N PRO A 128 13.93 6.74 13.93
CA PRO A 128 15.26 6.93 13.39
C PRO A 128 15.98 5.58 13.24
N ALA A 129 15.66 4.88 12.16
CA ALA A 129 16.22 3.57 11.82
C ALA A 129 17.09 3.71 10.57
N GLN A 130 18.09 2.86 10.46
CA GLN A 130 18.94 2.81 9.28
C GLN A 130 18.40 1.77 8.30
N ARG A 131 18.34 2.14 7.03
CA ARG A 131 17.99 1.22 5.95
C ARG A 131 19.28 0.88 5.19
N SER A 132 19.51 -0.41 5.01
CA SER A 132 20.68 -0.88 4.26
C SER A 132 20.51 -0.72 2.74
N ALA A 133 19.26 -0.68 2.28
CA ALA A 133 18.93 -0.50 0.87
C ALA A 133 17.48 -0.01 0.73
N GLU A 134 17.21 0.78 -0.30
CA GLU A 134 15.85 1.25 -0.59
C GLU A 134 14.98 0.13 -1.15
N SER A 135 15.51 -0.58 -2.14
CA SER A 135 14.80 -1.64 -2.85
C SER A 135 15.78 -2.45 -3.68
N VAL A 136 15.29 -3.51 -4.28
CA VAL A 136 15.98 -4.20 -5.37
C VAL A 136 15.41 -3.63 -6.67
N VAL A 137 16.30 -3.23 -7.59
CA VAL A 137 15.90 -2.77 -8.91
C VAL A 137 16.16 -3.91 -9.90
N VAL A 138 15.10 -4.32 -10.60
CA VAL A 138 15.19 -5.32 -11.66
C VAL A 138 15.12 -4.57 -12.98
N THR A 139 16.16 -4.70 -13.79
CA THR A 139 16.22 -4.06 -15.11
C THR A 139 16.24 -5.14 -16.18
N PHE A 140 15.42 -5.01 -17.18
CA PHE A 140 15.29 -5.95 -18.28
C PHE A 140 16.06 -5.47 -19.51
#